data_7a0e10af67f5bed29d2c2e0d237779f1
#
_entry.id   7a0e10af67f5bed29d2c2e0d237779f1
#
_cell.length_a   1.000
_cell.length_b   1.000
_cell.length_c   1.000
_cell.angle_alpha   90.00
_cell.angle_beta   90.00
_cell.angle_gamma   90.00
#
_symmetry.space_group_name_H-M   'P 1'
#
loop_
_entity.id
_entity.type
_entity.pdbx_description
1 polymer ?
#
loop_
_entity_poly.entity_id
_entity_poly.type
_entity_poly.pdbx_seq_one_letter_code
_entity_poly.pdbx_strand_id
1 'polypeptide(L)'
;EAIEKAITPRTKAIVPVHLFGQPANMEAVMALAKKHNLFVIEDNAQAIGADYTFADGHQQKVGTIGHVGATSFFPSKNLGCYGDGGAIFTNDDELAYTLRGIVNHGMYVRYHHDVVGVNSRLDSLQAAVLRAKLPHLDDYNNSRREAARQYTEALQGNANVITPVIA
;
A
#
# COMPACT_ATOMS: atom_id res chain seq x y z
N GLU A 1 19.92 2.63 -7.83
CA GLU A 1 21.33 2.45 -7.42
C GLU A 1 21.48 2.28 -5.89
N ALA A 2 20.87 3.16 -5.04
CA ALA A 2 21.03 3.06 -3.58
C ALA A 2 20.48 1.74 -3.01
N ILE A 3 19.29 1.32 -3.44
CA ILE A 3 18.70 0.03 -3.03
C ILE A 3 19.61 -1.12 -3.41
N GLU A 4 20.12 -1.14 -4.63
CA GLU A 4 20.96 -2.23 -5.13
C GLU A 4 22.26 -2.38 -4.33
N LYS A 5 22.88 -1.25 -3.95
CA LYS A 5 24.08 -1.24 -3.08
C LYS A 5 23.82 -1.78 -1.67
N ALA A 6 22.57 -1.72 -1.20
CA ALA A 6 22.16 -2.22 0.12
C ALA A 6 21.82 -3.72 0.14
N ILE A 7 21.69 -4.36 -1.04
CA ILE A 7 21.38 -5.79 -1.14
C ILE A 7 22.56 -6.63 -0.64
N THR A 8 22.26 -7.61 0.19
CA THR A 8 23.22 -8.58 0.73
C THR A 8 22.67 -10.00 0.55
N PRO A 9 23.47 -11.05 0.77
CA PRO A 9 22.97 -12.43 0.76
C PRO A 9 21.84 -12.72 1.76
N ARG A 10 21.63 -11.85 2.75
CA ARG A 10 20.54 -11.96 3.73
C ARG A 10 19.28 -11.24 3.31
N THR A 11 19.33 -10.39 2.28
CA THR A 11 18.15 -9.66 1.78
C THR A 11 17.14 -10.64 1.19
N LYS A 12 15.88 -10.53 1.61
CA LYS A 12 14.78 -11.39 1.16
C LYS A 12 13.68 -10.62 0.42
N ALA A 13 13.52 -9.34 0.75
CA ALA A 13 12.48 -8.51 0.15
C ALA A 13 12.92 -7.05 0.03
N ILE A 14 12.25 -6.33 -0.86
CA ILE A 14 12.25 -4.86 -0.93
C ILE A 14 10.87 -4.40 -0.48
N VAL A 15 10.82 -3.39 0.39
CA VAL A 15 9.58 -2.80 0.88
C VAL A 15 9.51 -1.34 0.41
N PRO A 16 8.98 -1.06 -0.80
CA PRO A 16 8.74 0.30 -1.25
C PRO A 16 7.57 0.90 -0.49
N VAL A 17 7.70 2.17 -0.11
CA VAL A 17 6.63 2.94 0.53
C VAL A 17 6.07 3.95 -0.47
N HIS A 18 4.77 3.93 -0.69
CA HIS A 18 4.05 4.93 -1.50
C HIS A 18 3.69 6.13 -0.63
N LEU A 19 4.71 6.92 -0.30
CA LEU A 19 4.64 7.97 0.69
C LEU A 19 3.71 9.11 0.23
N PHE A 20 2.78 9.53 1.09
CA PHE A 20 1.81 10.59 0.82
C PHE A 20 0.93 10.38 -0.41
N GLY A 21 0.78 9.14 -0.87
CA GLY A 21 0.00 8.82 -2.05
C GLY A 21 0.80 8.92 -3.37
N GLN A 22 2.10 9.19 -3.31
CA GLN A 22 2.98 9.15 -4.49
C GLN A 22 3.59 7.76 -4.66
N PRO A 23 3.36 7.09 -5.80
CA PRO A 23 3.94 5.78 -6.05
C PRO A 23 5.47 5.83 -6.07
N ALA A 24 6.10 4.82 -5.45
CA ALA A 24 7.51 4.55 -5.71
C ALA A 24 7.71 4.12 -7.18
N ASN A 25 8.92 4.25 -7.73
CA ASN A 25 9.20 3.77 -9.08
C ASN A 25 9.15 2.23 -9.12
N MET A 26 7.94 1.71 -9.36
CA MET A 26 7.68 0.27 -9.27
C MET A 26 8.34 -0.53 -10.39
N GLU A 27 8.48 0.03 -11.59
CA GLU A 27 9.21 -0.65 -12.68
C GLU A 27 10.66 -0.92 -12.28
N ALA A 28 11.34 0.09 -11.74
CA ALA A 28 12.72 -0.07 -11.28
C ALA A 28 12.83 -1.03 -10.08
N VAL A 29 11.88 -0.97 -9.14
CA VAL A 29 11.83 -1.86 -7.96
C VAL A 29 11.60 -3.31 -8.41
N MET A 30 10.63 -3.56 -9.28
CA MET A 30 10.31 -4.91 -9.76
C MET A 30 11.45 -5.49 -10.60
N ALA A 31 12.08 -4.69 -11.47
CA ALA A 31 13.25 -5.12 -12.25
C ALA A 31 14.41 -5.53 -11.33
N LEU A 32 14.68 -4.73 -10.28
CA LEU A 32 15.73 -5.02 -9.31
C LEU A 32 15.42 -6.28 -8.49
N ALA A 33 14.18 -6.42 -8.03
CA ALA A 33 13.72 -7.59 -7.29
C ALA A 33 13.85 -8.87 -8.13
N LYS A 34 13.45 -8.83 -9.39
CA LYS A 34 13.63 -9.94 -10.33
C LYS A 34 15.10 -10.31 -10.53
N LYS A 35 15.97 -9.31 -10.71
CA LYS A 35 17.42 -9.51 -10.90
C LYS A 35 18.07 -10.23 -9.72
N HIS A 36 17.62 -9.93 -8.49
CA HIS A 36 18.19 -10.46 -7.25
C HIS A 36 17.35 -11.55 -6.58
N ASN A 37 16.29 -12.03 -7.24
CA ASN A 37 15.35 -13.03 -6.72
C ASN A 37 14.80 -12.63 -5.33
N LEU A 38 14.27 -11.40 -5.23
CA LEU A 38 13.71 -10.83 -4.00
C LEU A 38 12.19 -10.69 -4.11
N PHE A 39 11.51 -10.76 -2.96
CA PHE A 39 10.11 -10.38 -2.88
C PHE A 39 9.94 -8.86 -2.88
N VAL A 40 8.77 -8.39 -3.31
CA VAL A 40 8.36 -6.98 -3.18
C VAL A 40 7.08 -6.92 -2.37
N ILE A 41 7.12 -6.15 -1.27
CA ILE A 41 6.00 -5.92 -0.36
C ILE A 41 5.72 -4.43 -0.38
N GLU A 42 4.62 -4.01 -1.03
CA GLU A 42 4.26 -2.60 -1.13
C GLU A 42 3.66 -2.10 0.18
N ASP A 43 4.26 -1.08 0.78
CA ASP A 43 3.61 -0.31 1.85
C ASP A 43 2.70 0.75 1.23
N ASN A 44 1.42 0.38 1.15
CA ASN A 44 0.35 1.20 0.59
C ASN A 44 -0.47 1.93 1.67
N ALA A 45 0.05 2.03 2.89
CA ALA A 45 -0.67 2.60 4.03
C ALA A 45 -1.10 4.05 3.86
N GLN A 46 -0.50 4.79 2.92
CA GLN A 46 -0.82 6.20 2.62
C GLN A 46 -1.29 6.43 1.19
N ALA A 47 -1.50 5.37 0.40
CA ALA A 47 -1.69 5.51 -1.05
C ALA A 47 -2.89 4.71 -1.60
N ILE A 48 -3.86 4.34 -0.75
CA ILE A 48 -5.03 3.60 -1.22
C ILE A 48 -5.78 4.40 -2.29
N GLY A 49 -6.03 3.76 -3.43
CA GLY A 49 -6.67 4.38 -4.60
C GLY A 49 -5.73 5.13 -5.54
N ALA A 50 -4.42 5.23 -5.22
CA ALA A 50 -3.44 5.82 -6.14
C ALA A 50 -3.14 4.87 -7.31
N ASP A 51 -2.85 5.46 -8.47
CA ASP A 51 -2.47 4.75 -9.70
C ASP A 51 -0.98 4.93 -9.99
N TYR A 52 -0.34 3.85 -10.40
CA TYR A 52 0.98 3.88 -11.03
C TYR A 52 0.82 3.80 -12.54
N THR A 53 1.43 4.73 -13.26
CA THR A 53 1.45 4.71 -14.73
C THR A 53 2.78 4.15 -15.20
N PHE A 54 2.73 3.03 -15.91
CA PHE A 54 3.90 2.37 -16.49
C PHE A 54 4.41 3.10 -17.73
N ALA A 55 5.65 2.81 -18.13
CA ALA A 55 6.27 3.44 -19.29
C ALA A 55 5.52 3.20 -20.60
N ASP A 56 4.76 2.11 -20.72
CA ASP A 56 3.89 1.81 -21.85
C ASP A 56 2.52 2.50 -21.80
N GLY A 57 2.24 3.25 -20.73
CA GLY A 57 1.01 4.02 -20.51
C GLY A 57 -0.12 3.26 -19.81
N HIS A 58 0.01 1.94 -19.55
CA HIS A 58 -1.01 1.27 -18.75
C HIS A 58 -0.96 1.71 -17.28
N GLN A 59 -2.07 1.60 -16.59
CA GLN A 59 -2.19 1.98 -15.18
C GLN A 59 -2.57 0.80 -14.31
N GLN A 60 -2.02 0.76 -13.10
CA GLN A 60 -2.36 -0.22 -12.08
C GLN A 60 -2.41 0.43 -10.70
N LYS A 61 -3.34 0.00 -9.86
CA LYS A 61 -3.42 0.47 -8.47
C LYS A 61 -2.17 0.06 -7.69
N VAL A 62 -1.55 1.02 -7.00
CA VAL A 62 -0.44 0.70 -6.08
C VAL A 62 -0.95 -0.20 -4.95
N GLY A 63 -0.04 -1.03 -4.41
CA GLY A 63 -0.40 -2.11 -3.50
C GLY A 63 -0.80 -3.41 -4.20
N THR A 64 -0.85 -3.42 -5.55
CA THR A 64 -1.21 -4.61 -6.34
C THR A 64 -0.16 -4.98 -7.41
N ILE A 65 0.97 -4.28 -7.43
CA ILE A 65 2.04 -4.43 -8.44
C ILE A 65 3.09 -5.44 -7.97
N GLY A 66 3.45 -5.37 -6.69
CA GLY A 66 4.38 -6.31 -6.05
C GLY A 66 3.75 -7.67 -5.78
N HIS A 67 4.48 -8.51 -5.04
CA HIS A 67 3.96 -9.82 -4.63
C HIS A 67 2.87 -9.69 -3.57
N VAL A 68 3.01 -8.70 -2.70
CA VAL A 68 2.06 -8.36 -1.62
C VAL A 68 1.99 -6.85 -1.49
N GLY A 69 0.80 -6.31 -1.25
CA GLY A 69 0.59 -4.96 -0.77
C GLY A 69 -0.11 -4.95 0.58
N ALA A 70 0.26 -4.01 1.45
CA ALA A 70 -0.37 -3.82 2.74
C ALA A 70 -0.90 -2.39 2.86
N THR A 71 -2.14 -2.22 3.27
CA THR A 71 -2.74 -0.91 3.52
C THR A 71 -3.23 -0.77 4.94
N SER A 72 -3.38 0.47 5.39
CA SER A 72 -3.87 0.83 6.71
C SER A 72 -5.24 1.46 6.62
N PHE A 73 -6.14 1.05 7.51
CA PHE A 73 -7.44 1.68 7.74
C PHE A 73 -7.49 2.48 9.05
N PHE A 74 -6.33 2.84 9.60
CA PHE A 74 -6.27 3.73 10.77
C PHE A 74 -7.14 4.97 10.55
N PRO A 75 -7.82 5.54 11.57
CA PRO A 75 -8.85 6.57 11.40
C PRO A 75 -8.47 7.79 10.58
N SER A 76 -7.19 8.20 10.58
CA SER A 76 -6.70 9.35 9.82
C SER A 76 -6.38 9.05 8.35
N LYS A 77 -6.47 7.78 7.91
CA LYS A 77 -6.20 7.40 6.53
C LYS A 77 -7.33 7.82 5.60
N ASN A 78 -7.03 7.92 4.30
CA ASN A 78 -8.01 8.29 3.27
C ASN A 78 -9.26 7.39 3.31
N LEU A 79 -9.06 6.10 3.53
CA LEU A 79 -10.11 5.14 3.84
C LEU A 79 -9.88 4.64 5.29
N GLY A 80 -10.27 5.45 6.27
CA GLY A 80 -10.12 5.14 7.69
C GLY A 80 -11.39 4.57 8.31
N CYS A 81 -11.26 3.55 9.15
CA CYS A 81 -12.31 3.07 10.06
C CYS A 81 -12.26 3.83 11.40
N TYR A 82 -12.98 3.37 12.44
CA TYR A 82 -13.04 4.04 13.74
C TYR A 82 -12.09 3.44 14.79
N GLY A 83 -11.14 2.62 14.35
CA GLY A 83 -10.11 1.99 15.16
C GLY A 83 -9.01 1.47 14.26
N ASP A 84 -8.20 0.54 14.76
CA ASP A 84 -7.17 -0.11 13.97
C ASP A 84 -7.78 -1.04 12.91
N GLY A 85 -7.18 -1.05 11.75
CA GLY A 85 -7.56 -1.91 10.65
C GLY A 85 -6.56 -1.84 9.51
N GLY A 86 -6.61 -2.83 8.64
CA GLY A 86 -5.78 -2.92 7.46
C GLY A 86 -6.24 -4.03 6.54
N ALA A 87 -5.62 -4.11 5.38
CA ALA A 87 -5.81 -5.21 4.44
C ALA A 87 -4.50 -5.57 3.77
N ILE A 88 -4.41 -6.81 3.32
CA ILE A 88 -3.32 -7.32 2.52
C ILE A 88 -3.88 -7.66 1.13
N PHE A 89 -3.17 -7.26 0.09
CA PHE A 89 -3.51 -7.52 -1.30
C PHE A 89 -2.46 -8.44 -1.92
N THR A 90 -2.88 -9.41 -2.69
CA THR A 90 -2.01 -10.24 -3.53
C THR A 90 -2.80 -10.79 -4.71
N ASN A 91 -2.11 -11.00 -5.83
CA ASN A 91 -2.64 -11.67 -7.02
C ASN A 91 -2.24 -13.16 -7.07
N ASP A 92 -1.59 -13.67 -6.02
CA ASP A 92 -1.14 -15.05 -5.88
C ASP A 92 -2.09 -15.80 -4.93
N ASP A 93 -2.83 -16.78 -5.45
CA ASP A 93 -3.83 -17.53 -4.69
C ASP A 93 -3.21 -18.40 -3.59
N GLU A 94 -2.01 -18.97 -3.80
CA GLU A 94 -1.32 -19.76 -2.78
C GLU A 94 -0.84 -18.88 -1.63
N LEU A 95 -0.32 -17.70 -1.97
CA LEU A 95 0.06 -16.71 -0.98
C LEU A 95 -1.16 -16.17 -0.22
N ALA A 96 -2.27 -15.90 -0.91
CA ALA A 96 -3.53 -15.50 -0.28
C ALA A 96 -4.03 -16.55 0.72
N TYR A 97 -3.97 -17.83 0.35
CA TYR A 97 -4.33 -18.93 1.24
C TYR A 97 -3.43 -18.97 2.47
N THR A 98 -2.11 -18.88 2.27
CA THR A 98 -1.12 -18.86 3.36
C THR A 98 -1.36 -17.68 4.32
N LEU A 99 -1.54 -16.47 3.79
CA LEU A 99 -1.79 -15.26 4.56
C LEU A 99 -3.08 -15.36 5.38
N ARG A 100 -4.16 -15.94 4.83
CA ARG A 100 -5.41 -16.18 5.57
C ARG A 100 -5.22 -17.12 6.75
N GLY A 101 -4.41 -18.16 6.61
CA GLY A 101 -4.06 -19.03 7.73
C GLY A 101 -3.29 -18.29 8.81
N ILE A 102 -2.27 -17.51 8.44
CA ILE A 102 -1.43 -16.75 9.37
C ILE A 102 -2.27 -15.76 10.18
N VAL A 103 -3.13 -14.95 9.56
CA VAL A 103 -3.95 -13.94 10.28
C VAL A 103 -5.08 -14.55 11.11
N ASN A 104 -5.35 -15.83 10.93
CA ASN A 104 -6.36 -16.58 11.64
C ASN A 104 -5.75 -17.67 12.54
N HIS A 105 -4.82 -17.30 13.40
CA HIS A 105 -4.16 -18.18 14.38
C HIS A 105 -3.35 -19.34 13.77
N GLY A 106 -2.95 -19.26 12.50
CA GLY A 106 -2.28 -20.37 11.79
C GLY A 106 -3.22 -21.51 11.39
N MET A 107 -4.53 -21.26 11.34
CA MET A 107 -5.55 -22.27 11.03
C MET A 107 -6.02 -22.17 9.58
N TYR A 108 -5.98 -23.27 8.88
CA TYR A 108 -6.68 -23.50 7.62
C TYR A 108 -7.97 -24.28 7.83
N VAL A 109 -7.98 -25.17 8.79
CA VAL A 109 -9.17 -25.90 9.28
C VAL A 109 -9.40 -25.51 10.74
N ARG A 110 -10.67 -25.32 11.11
CA ARG A 110 -11.04 -24.90 12.46
C ARG A 110 -10.44 -25.82 13.52
N TYR A 111 -9.75 -25.24 14.50
CA TYR A 111 -9.03 -25.90 15.60
C TYR A 111 -7.76 -26.68 15.20
N HIS A 112 -7.34 -26.64 13.93
CA HIS A 112 -6.08 -27.22 13.49
C HIS A 112 -5.09 -26.09 13.18
N HIS A 113 -4.01 -25.99 13.97
CA HIS A 113 -2.99 -24.95 13.86
C HIS A 113 -1.76 -25.53 13.11
N ASP A 114 -1.74 -25.37 11.79
CA ASP A 114 -0.70 -25.95 10.95
C ASP A 114 0.58 -25.13 10.93
N VAL A 115 0.46 -23.82 11.18
CA VAL A 115 1.59 -22.87 11.20
C VAL A 115 1.45 -21.91 12.39
N VAL A 116 2.54 -21.23 12.72
CA VAL A 116 2.51 -20.13 13.68
C VAL A 116 1.74 -18.97 13.06
N GLY A 117 0.72 -18.47 13.74
CA GLY A 117 -0.12 -17.38 13.26
C GLY A 117 -0.50 -16.40 14.36
N VAL A 118 -1.26 -15.40 13.99
CA VAL A 118 -1.73 -14.32 14.86
C VAL A 118 -3.25 -14.16 14.74
N ASN A 119 -3.89 -13.55 15.72
CA ASN A 119 -5.24 -13.04 15.55
C ASN A 119 -5.17 -11.64 14.94
N SER A 120 -5.35 -11.52 13.64
CA SER A 120 -5.31 -10.24 12.92
C SER A 120 -6.49 -10.17 11.95
N ARG A 121 -7.68 -9.96 12.51
CA ARG A 121 -8.95 -9.90 11.76
C ARG A 121 -9.55 -8.51 11.88
N LEU A 122 -10.12 -8.01 10.78
CA LEU A 122 -10.88 -6.78 10.80
C LEU A 122 -12.25 -7.02 11.48
N ASP A 123 -12.57 -6.23 12.49
CA ASP A 123 -13.87 -6.30 13.17
C ASP A 123 -15.01 -5.93 12.20
N SER A 124 -16.14 -6.62 12.34
CA SER A 124 -17.32 -6.36 11.49
C SER A 124 -17.83 -4.92 11.59
N LEU A 125 -17.70 -4.30 12.77
CA LEU A 125 -18.02 -2.87 12.95
C LEU A 125 -17.14 -1.98 12.08
N GLN A 126 -15.83 -2.22 12.10
CA GLN A 126 -14.88 -1.46 11.27
C GLN A 126 -15.12 -1.70 9.77
N ALA A 127 -15.42 -2.95 9.39
CA ALA A 127 -15.78 -3.29 8.02
C ALA A 127 -17.06 -2.57 7.56
N ALA A 128 -18.06 -2.41 8.43
CA ALA A 128 -19.28 -1.65 8.11
C ALA A 128 -18.99 -0.16 7.86
N VAL A 129 -18.12 0.45 8.66
CA VAL A 129 -17.66 1.84 8.46
C VAL A 129 -16.94 1.99 7.11
N LEU A 130 -15.99 1.07 6.82
CA LEU A 130 -15.25 1.08 5.55
C LEU A 130 -16.19 0.91 4.35
N ARG A 131 -17.16 -0.02 4.45
CA ARG A 131 -18.15 -0.25 3.40
C ARG A 131 -18.98 1.00 3.08
N ALA A 132 -19.32 1.79 4.11
CA ALA A 132 -20.04 3.06 3.91
C ALA A 132 -19.15 4.14 3.26
N LYS A 133 -17.85 4.16 3.54
CA LYS A 133 -16.90 5.17 3.05
C LYS A 133 -16.28 4.83 1.70
N LEU A 134 -16.11 3.56 1.39
CA LEU A 134 -15.42 3.08 0.18
C LEU A 134 -15.98 3.67 -1.13
N PRO A 135 -17.30 3.80 -1.35
CA PRO A 135 -17.84 4.41 -2.55
C PRO A 135 -17.44 5.87 -2.77
N HIS A 136 -16.97 6.55 -1.73
CA HIS A 136 -16.57 7.95 -1.76
C HIS A 136 -15.05 8.16 -1.78
N LEU A 137 -14.26 7.07 -1.87
CA LEU A 137 -12.80 7.16 -1.76
C LEU A 137 -12.19 8.04 -2.86
N ASP A 138 -12.66 7.89 -4.09
CA ASP A 138 -12.14 8.66 -5.23
C ASP A 138 -12.48 10.15 -5.09
N ASP A 139 -13.67 10.49 -4.62
CA ASP A 139 -14.07 11.88 -4.33
C ASP A 139 -13.19 12.48 -3.23
N TYR A 140 -12.90 11.72 -2.17
CA TYR A 140 -12.01 12.17 -1.10
C TYR A 140 -10.58 12.40 -1.61
N ASN A 141 -10.06 11.49 -2.44
CA ASN A 141 -8.73 11.62 -3.02
C ASN A 141 -8.67 12.81 -3.98
N ASN A 142 -9.68 13.02 -4.82
CA ASN A 142 -9.76 14.16 -5.74
C ASN A 142 -9.83 15.50 -4.98
N SER A 143 -10.63 15.57 -3.93
CA SER A 143 -10.71 16.78 -3.08
C SER A 143 -9.37 17.11 -2.44
N ARG A 144 -8.59 16.12 -2.01
CA ARG A 144 -7.24 16.32 -1.46
C ARG A 144 -6.25 16.80 -2.53
N ARG A 145 -6.30 16.25 -3.75
CA ARG A 145 -5.47 16.71 -4.88
C ARG A 145 -5.77 18.15 -5.23
N GLU A 146 -7.05 18.52 -5.28
CA GLU A 146 -7.47 19.89 -5.56
C GLU A 146 -7.01 20.86 -4.47
N ALA A 147 -7.13 20.51 -3.20
CA ALA A 147 -6.61 21.32 -2.11
C ALA A 147 -5.08 21.52 -2.22
N ALA A 148 -4.34 20.44 -2.53
CA ALA A 148 -2.89 20.52 -2.73
C ALA A 148 -2.52 21.44 -3.90
N ARG A 149 -3.26 21.37 -5.02
CA ARG A 149 -3.09 22.26 -6.17
C ARG A 149 -3.27 23.73 -5.76
N GLN A 150 -4.35 24.04 -5.03
CA GLN A 150 -4.65 25.40 -4.56
C GLN A 150 -3.54 25.93 -3.63
N TYR A 151 -3.02 25.09 -2.70
CA TYR A 151 -1.88 25.48 -1.87
C TYR A 151 -0.64 25.79 -2.71
N THR A 152 -0.33 24.94 -3.68
CA THR A 152 0.84 25.14 -4.55
C THR A 152 0.73 26.45 -5.33
N GLU A 153 -0.43 26.73 -5.92
CA GLU A 153 -0.68 27.97 -6.67
C GLU A 153 -0.63 29.22 -5.77
N ALA A 154 -1.28 29.17 -4.61
CA ALA A 154 -1.31 30.29 -3.67
C ALA A 154 0.06 30.64 -3.08
N LEU A 155 0.96 29.65 -2.98
CA LEU A 155 2.29 29.82 -2.42
C LEU A 155 3.37 30.02 -3.47
N GLN A 156 3.02 29.97 -4.76
CA GLN A 156 3.95 30.15 -5.86
C GLN A 156 4.64 31.52 -5.77
N GLY A 157 5.96 31.53 -5.88
CA GLY A 157 6.77 32.77 -5.80
C GLY A 157 7.03 33.27 -4.38
N ASN A 158 6.55 32.60 -3.33
CA ASN A 158 6.90 32.96 -1.96
C ASN A 158 8.31 32.45 -1.61
N ALA A 159 9.25 33.37 -1.38
CA ALA A 159 10.66 33.05 -1.12
C ALA A 159 10.89 32.24 0.17
N ASN A 160 9.92 32.21 1.09
CA ASN A 160 10.03 31.53 2.38
C ASN A 160 9.39 30.14 2.41
N VAL A 161 8.78 29.71 1.29
CA VAL A 161 8.04 28.44 1.22
C VAL A 161 8.47 27.64 -0.02
N ILE A 162 8.79 26.39 0.20
CA ILE A 162 9.02 25.42 -0.87
C ILE A 162 7.84 24.44 -0.85
N THR A 163 7.05 24.43 -1.91
CA THR A 163 5.96 23.46 -2.04
C THR A 163 6.50 22.09 -2.43
N PRO A 164 5.85 20.99 -1.99
CA PRO A 164 6.22 19.65 -2.41
C PRO A 164 6.16 19.49 -3.94
N VAL A 165 7.07 18.70 -4.49
CA VAL A 165 7.07 18.35 -5.91
C VAL A 165 6.24 17.07 -6.09
N ILE A 166 5.37 17.07 -7.08
CA ILE A 166 4.67 15.85 -7.53
C ILE A 166 5.58 15.17 -8.56
N ALA A 167 5.94 13.91 -8.30
CA ALA A 167 6.80 13.10 -9.16
C ALA A 167 6.03 12.52 -10.36
#